data_8cafc86c5288adabb6352a76fc566e8c
#
_entry.id   8cafc86c5288adabb6352a76fc566e8c
#
_cell.length_a   1.000
_cell.length_b   1.000
_cell.length_c   1.000
_cell.angle_alpha   90.00
_cell.angle_beta   90.00
_cell.angle_gamma   90.00
#
_symmetry.space_group_name_H-M   'P 1'
#
loop_
_entity.id
_entity.type
_entity.pdbx_description
1 polymer ?
#
loop_
_entity_poly.entity_id
_entity_poly.type
_entity_poly.pdbx_seq_one_letter_code
_entity_poly.pdbx_strand_id
1 'polypeptide(L)'
;MRSIDDLGEETSMITKLRQDWGLRPWWMNGLFYFCCYMTFIYMPFDLFFKPVAEDHEIWFGFSLTGWWAKATEPLHWAIYAAGAYGFWRMRSWMWPWASVYAGQVVIAMIVWNLIDDNGGGIVAGLIAGAIFAVPMVALWLAKARFNTSKTTH
;
A
#
# COMPACT_ATOMS: atom_id res chain seq x y z
N MET A 1 21.68 -36.55 2.27
CA MET A 1 21.31 -36.90 0.89
C MET A 1 19.90 -36.38 0.71
N ARG A 2 19.67 -35.27 -0.07
CA ARG A 2 18.32 -34.74 -0.32
C ARG A 2 17.57 -35.73 -1.20
N SER A 3 16.31 -35.98 -0.87
CA SER A 3 15.44 -36.86 -1.66
C SER A 3 15.12 -36.22 -3.02
N ILE A 4 14.87 -37.05 -4.05
CA ILE A 4 14.42 -36.58 -5.37
C ILE A 4 13.08 -35.83 -5.24
N ASP A 5 12.24 -36.24 -4.29
CA ASP A 5 10.95 -35.60 -4.00
C ASP A 5 11.13 -34.19 -3.46
N ASP A 6 12.13 -33.94 -2.58
CA ASP A 6 12.47 -32.61 -2.07
C ASP A 6 12.88 -31.63 -3.21
N LEU A 7 13.62 -32.13 -4.20
CA LEU A 7 14.03 -31.34 -5.36
C LEU A 7 12.85 -31.00 -6.29
N GLY A 8 11.90 -31.91 -6.39
CA GLY A 8 10.66 -31.71 -7.17
C GLY A 8 9.77 -30.64 -6.53
N GLU A 9 9.58 -30.66 -5.22
CA GLU A 9 8.82 -29.66 -4.47
C GLU A 9 9.47 -28.29 -4.53
N GLU A 10 10.79 -28.20 -4.35
CA GLU A 10 11.56 -26.95 -4.41
C GLU A 10 11.44 -26.31 -5.80
N THR A 11 11.58 -27.10 -6.88
CA THR A 11 11.43 -26.64 -8.27
C THR A 11 10.00 -26.16 -8.55
N SER A 12 8.99 -26.85 -8.04
CA SER A 12 7.57 -26.47 -8.17
C SER A 12 7.29 -25.15 -7.44
N MET A 13 7.83 -24.97 -6.24
CA MET A 13 7.68 -23.75 -5.44
C MET A 13 8.33 -22.54 -6.14
N ILE A 14 9.55 -22.70 -6.62
CA ILE A 14 10.28 -21.64 -7.36
C ILE A 14 9.51 -21.22 -8.62
N THR A 15 8.96 -22.21 -9.35
CA THR A 15 8.16 -21.94 -10.55
C THR A 15 6.89 -21.15 -10.21
N LYS A 16 6.18 -21.51 -9.15
CA LYS A 16 5.00 -20.78 -8.67
C LYS A 16 5.34 -19.35 -8.25
N LEU A 17 6.43 -19.17 -7.50
CA LEU A 17 6.90 -17.84 -7.09
C LEU A 17 7.26 -16.97 -8.29
N ARG A 18 7.93 -17.53 -9.30
CA ARG A 18 8.28 -16.81 -10.53
C ARG A 18 7.06 -16.43 -11.34
N GLN A 19 6.04 -17.31 -11.44
CA GLN A 19 4.76 -17.01 -12.07
C GLN A 19 4.02 -15.90 -11.33
N ASP A 20 3.95 -15.97 -10.01
CA ASP A 20 3.28 -14.96 -9.18
C ASP A 20 3.97 -13.58 -9.30
N TRP A 21 5.32 -13.57 -9.34
CA TRP A 21 6.10 -12.35 -9.58
C TRP A 21 5.84 -11.75 -10.97
N GLY A 22 5.64 -12.57 -11.99
CA GLY A 22 5.37 -12.15 -13.37
C GLY A 22 3.95 -11.61 -13.61
N LEU A 23 2.99 -11.82 -12.69
CA LEU A 23 1.64 -11.30 -12.81
C LEU A 23 1.59 -9.77 -12.76
N ARG A 24 2.52 -9.16 -12.08
CA ARG A 24 2.59 -7.72 -11.82
C ARG A 24 3.85 -7.11 -12.42
N PRO A 25 3.82 -5.88 -12.95
CA PRO A 25 5.03 -5.15 -13.27
C PRO A 25 5.83 -4.88 -11.98
N TRP A 26 7.16 -4.73 -12.10
CA TRP A 26 8.07 -4.59 -10.95
C TRP A 26 7.65 -3.51 -9.93
N TRP A 27 7.18 -2.34 -10.40
CA TRP A 27 6.74 -1.25 -9.54
C TRP A 27 5.47 -1.61 -8.73
N MET A 28 4.57 -2.42 -9.30
CA MET A 28 3.37 -2.90 -8.62
C MET A 28 3.70 -3.99 -7.59
N ASN A 29 4.75 -4.79 -7.83
CA ASN A 29 5.32 -5.67 -6.81
C ASN A 29 5.85 -4.86 -5.62
N GLY A 30 6.48 -3.69 -5.87
CA GLY A 30 6.88 -2.76 -4.81
C GLY A 30 5.70 -2.30 -3.94
N LEU A 31 4.59 -1.91 -4.56
CA LEU A 31 3.36 -1.54 -3.83
C LEU A 31 2.77 -2.73 -3.05
N PHE A 32 2.79 -3.93 -3.63
CA PHE A 32 2.36 -5.15 -2.95
C PHE A 32 3.18 -5.41 -1.68
N TYR A 33 4.52 -5.38 -1.78
CA TYR A 33 5.38 -5.58 -0.60
C TYR A 33 5.24 -4.47 0.42
N PHE A 34 5.06 -3.23 -0.02
CA PHE A 34 4.75 -2.13 0.88
C PHE A 34 3.45 -2.39 1.66
N CYS A 35 2.38 -2.80 0.99
CA CYS A 35 1.12 -3.16 1.66
C CYS A 35 1.31 -4.36 2.62
N CYS A 36 2.10 -5.37 2.26
CA CYS A 36 2.42 -6.48 3.16
C CYS A 36 3.19 -6.01 4.40
N TYR A 37 4.22 -5.18 4.23
CA TYR A 37 4.97 -4.60 5.34
C TYR A 37 4.05 -3.82 6.30
N MET A 38 3.20 -2.93 5.75
CA MET A 38 2.25 -2.17 6.54
C MET A 38 1.27 -3.08 7.29
N THR A 39 0.75 -4.13 6.62
CA THR A 39 -0.25 -5.03 7.19
C THR A 39 0.31 -5.92 8.30
N PHE A 40 1.49 -6.48 8.11
CA PHE A 40 2.01 -7.53 9.01
C PHE A 40 3.03 -7.05 10.02
N ILE A 41 3.64 -5.89 9.80
CA ILE A 41 4.72 -5.36 10.65
C ILE A 41 4.34 -4.01 11.24
N TYR A 42 4.18 -2.98 10.39
CA TYR A 42 4.05 -1.61 10.86
C TYR A 42 2.75 -1.36 11.62
N MET A 43 1.59 -1.63 11.04
CA MET A 43 0.30 -1.36 11.67
C MET A 43 0.05 -2.18 12.96
N PRO A 44 0.41 -3.48 13.04
CA PRO A 44 0.35 -4.20 14.32
C PRO A 44 1.26 -3.59 15.39
N PHE A 45 2.47 -3.14 15.02
CA PHE A 45 3.36 -2.44 15.95
C PHE A 45 2.75 -1.11 16.41
N ASP A 46 2.27 -0.31 15.48
CA ASP A 46 1.69 1.01 15.75
C ASP A 46 0.46 0.88 16.66
N LEU A 47 -0.45 -0.05 16.35
CA LEU A 47 -1.69 -0.25 17.09
C LEU A 47 -1.48 -0.80 18.51
N PHE A 48 -0.56 -1.77 18.69
CA PHE A 48 -0.47 -2.52 19.95
C PHE A 48 0.70 -2.11 20.84
N PHE A 49 1.76 -1.53 20.29
CA PHE A 49 2.98 -1.25 21.04
C PHE A 49 3.32 0.23 21.18
N LYS A 50 2.92 1.08 20.22
CA LYS A 50 3.19 2.51 20.29
C LYS A 50 2.31 3.17 21.34
N PRO A 51 2.89 4.00 22.25
CA PRO A 51 2.13 4.72 23.26
C PRO A 51 1.14 5.70 22.63
N VAL A 52 -0.08 5.77 23.17
CA VAL A 52 -1.12 6.70 22.69
C VAL A 52 -0.67 8.17 22.68
N ALA A 53 0.17 8.57 23.64
CA ALA A 53 0.68 9.94 23.72
C ALA A 53 1.62 10.33 22.56
N GLU A 54 2.24 9.34 21.92
CA GLU A 54 3.17 9.52 20.79
C GLU A 54 2.51 9.24 19.43
N ASP A 55 1.21 8.95 19.46
CA ASP A 55 0.51 8.52 18.27
C ASP A 55 0.03 9.70 17.44
N HIS A 56 0.34 9.63 16.14
CA HIS A 56 0.01 10.64 15.15
C HIS A 56 -0.41 9.97 13.84
N GLU A 57 -1.59 10.33 13.37
CA GLU A 57 -2.15 9.87 12.10
C GLU A 57 -2.54 11.04 11.22
N ILE A 58 -2.30 10.95 9.92
CA ILE A 58 -2.63 12.01 8.97
C ILE A 58 -3.74 11.55 8.04
N TRP A 59 -4.88 12.23 8.12
CA TRP A 59 -6.01 12.02 7.23
C TRP A 59 -6.32 13.28 6.43
N PHE A 60 -6.26 13.19 5.11
CA PHE A 60 -6.48 14.32 4.19
C PHE A 60 -5.61 15.56 4.48
N GLY A 61 -4.48 15.37 5.17
CA GLY A 61 -3.57 16.44 5.57
C GLY A 61 -3.79 16.98 6.98
N PHE A 62 -4.82 16.54 7.69
CA PHE A 62 -5.05 16.91 9.09
C PHE A 62 -4.38 15.89 10.02
N SER A 63 -3.60 16.40 10.96
CA SER A 63 -2.92 15.59 11.97
C SER A 63 -3.91 15.23 13.10
N LEU A 64 -4.19 13.95 13.28
CA LEU A 64 -4.87 13.41 14.44
C LEU A 64 -3.81 12.96 15.46
N THR A 65 -4.07 13.17 16.75
CA THR A 65 -3.13 12.84 17.83
C THR A 65 -3.80 12.02 18.92
N GLY A 66 -3.01 11.22 19.63
CA GLY A 66 -3.46 10.47 20.79
C GLY A 66 -4.58 9.47 20.46
N TRP A 67 -5.66 9.48 21.25
CA TRP A 67 -6.77 8.56 21.07
C TRP A 67 -7.49 8.68 19.72
N TRP A 68 -7.51 9.87 19.12
CA TRP A 68 -8.10 10.06 17.78
C TRP A 68 -7.26 9.39 16.69
N ALA A 69 -5.92 9.49 16.79
CA ALA A 69 -5.02 8.75 15.91
C ALA A 69 -5.27 7.24 16.08
N LYS A 70 -5.19 6.76 17.32
CA LYS A 70 -5.36 5.34 17.65
C LYS A 70 -6.69 4.74 17.17
N ALA A 71 -7.77 5.51 17.23
CA ALA A 71 -9.08 5.06 16.77
C ALA A 71 -9.16 4.88 15.25
N THR A 72 -8.32 5.56 14.47
CA THR A 72 -8.30 5.46 13.01
C THR A 72 -7.31 4.42 12.45
N GLU A 73 -6.35 3.96 13.25
CA GLU A 73 -5.37 2.93 12.85
C GLU A 73 -6.01 1.64 12.31
N PRO A 74 -7.07 1.06 12.93
CA PRO A 74 -7.71 -0.13 12.39
C PRO A 74 -8.23 0.05 10.96
N LEU A 75 -8.66 1.28 10.61
CA LEU A 75 -9.10 1.59 9.24
C LEU A 75 -7.91 1.62 8.28
N HIS A 76 -6.78 2.25 8.64
CA HIS A 76 -5.55 2.20 7.86
C HIS A 76 -5.06 0.76 7.68
N TRP A 77 -5.07 -0.02 8.75
CA TRP A 77 -4.70 -1.44 8.70
C TRP A 77 -5.58 -2.21 7.71
N ALA A 78 -6.90 -2.03 7.77
CA ALA A 78 -7.83 -2.67 6.83
C ALA A 78 -7.57 -2.25 5.37
N ILE A 79 -7.24 -0.98 5.12
CA ILE A 79 -6.89 -0.47 3.78
C ILE A 79 -5.62 -1.15 3.26
N TYR A 80 -4.56 -1.25 4.06
CA TYR A 80 -3.32 -1.92 3.66
C TYR A 80 -3.50 -3.43 3.47
N ALA A 81 -4.28 -4.10 4.33
CA ALA A 81 -4.62 -5.51 4.18
C ALA A 81 -5.43 -5.77 2.90
N ALA A 82 -6.40 -4.92 2.60
CA ALA A 82 -7.13 -4.95 1.35
C ALA A 82 -6.19 -4.73 0.15
N GLY A 83 -5.27 -3.76 0.24
CA GLY A 83 -4.25 -3.50 -0.77
C GLY A 83 -3.36 -4.72 -1.01
N ALA A 84 -2.82 -5.34 0.05
CA ALA A 84 -2.00 -6.54 -0.05
C ALA A 84 -2.75 -7.69 -0.74
N TYR A 85 -3.98 -7.98 -0.31
CA TYR A 85 -4.82 -9.00 -0.95
C TYR A 85 -5.17 -8.64 -2.40
N GLY A 86 -5.54 -7.39 -2.65
CA GLY A 86 -5.93 -6.90 -3.96
C GLY A 86 -4.81 -6.98 -4.99
N PHE A 87 -3.60 -6.57 -4.63
CA PHE A 87 -2.41 -6.72 -5.47
C PHE A 87 -1.99 -8.18 -5.62
N TRP A 88 -2.01 -8.96 -4.54
CA TRP A 88 -1.68 -10.39 -4.62
C TRP A 88 -2.54 -11.10 -5.66
N ARG A 89 -3.85 -10.89 -5.61
CA ARG A 89 -4.82 -11.57 -6.49
C ARG A 89 -5.18 -10.77 -7.74
N MET A 90 -4.54 -9.62 -7.99
CA MET A 90 -4.85 -8.71 -9.10
C MET A 90 -6.36 -8.46 -9.27
N ARG A 91 -7.03 -8.20 -8.15
CA ARG A 91 -8.51 -8.09 -8.12
C ARG A 91 -8.99 -6.87 -8.89
N SER A 92 -10.07 -7.04 -9.67
CA SER A 92 -10.62 -5.97 -10.52
C SER A 92 -11.13 -4.75 -9.74
N TRP A 93 -11.58 -4.93 -8.50
CA TRP A 93 -12.00 -3.82 -7.64
C TRP A 93 -10.86 -2.89 -7.23
N MET A 94 -9.59 -3.33 -7.32
CA MET A 94 -8.45 -2.45 -7.07
C MET A 94 -8.48 -1.21 -7.98
N TRP A 95 -9.01 -1.33 -9.17
CA TRP A 95 -9.26 -0.17 -10.02
C TRP A 95 -10.75 0.24 -9.92
N PRO A 96 -11.06 1.51 -9.60
CA PRO A 96 -10.14 2.66 -9.44
C PRO A 96 -9.62 2.88 -8.01
N TRP A 97 -10.02 2.06 -7.02
CA TRP A 97 -9.86 2.37 -5.60
C TRP A 97 -8.40 2.57 -5.15
N ALA A 98 -7.46 1.79 -5.67
CA ALA A 98 -6.04 1.97 -5.34
C ALA A 98 -5.53 3.33 -5.81
N SER A 99 -5.93 3.78 -7.00
CA SER A 99 -5.56 5.11 -7.51
C SER A 99 -6.26 6.23 -6.72
N VAL A 100 -7.53 6.06 -6.34
CA VAL A 100 -8.27 7.02 -5.51
C VAL A 100 -7.60 7.18 -4.14
N TYR A 101 -7.22 6.08 -3.51
CA TYR A 101 -6.49 6.12 -2.24
C TYR A 101 -5.12 6.82 -2.38
N ALA A 102 -4.36 6.49 -3.43
CA ALA A 102 -3.11 7.21 -3.72
C ALA A 102 -3.35 8.72 -3.95
N GLY A 103 -4.45 9.09 -4.60
CA GLY A 103 -4.87 10.49 -4.75
C GLY A 103 -5.18 11.18 -3.42
N GLN A 104 -5.80 10.47 -2.48
CA GLN A 104 -6.00 10.96 -1.12
C GLN A 104 -4.65 11.27 -0.44
N VAL A 105 -3.65 10.38 -0.61
CA VAL A 105 -2.29 10.62 -0.08
C VAL A 105 -1.64 11.85 -0.73
N VAL A 106 -1.81 12.06 -2.04
CA VAL A 106 -1.33 13.28 -2.72
C VAL A 106 -1.90 14.53 -2.06
N ILE A 107 -3.22 14.56 -1.86
CA ILE A 107 -3.90 15.68 -1.21
C ILE A 107 -3.39 15.84 0.23
N ALA A 108 -3.29 14.74 0.97
CA ALA A 108 -2.81 14.75 2.35
C ALA A 108 -1.40 15.35 2.46
N MET A 109 -0.48 14.98 1.56
CA MET A 109 0.90 15.52 1.55
C MET A 109 0.95 17.02 1.27
N ILE A 110 0.12 17.50 0.34
CA ILE A 110 0.04 18.94 0.03
C ILE A 110 -0.55 19.70 1.21
N VAL A 111 -1.70 19.27 1.70
CA VAL A 111 -2.43 19.96 2.79
C VAL A 111 -1.61 19.95 4.07
N TRP A 112 -1.07 18.81 4.47
CA TRP A 112 -0.25 18.70 5.69
C TRP A 112 0.95 19.66 5.66
N ASN A 113 1.67 19.74 4.53
CA ASN A 113 2.79 20.67 4.41
C ASN A 113 2.37 22.14 4.46
N LEU A 114 1.11 22.46 4.17
CA LEU A 114 0.60 23.83 4.18
C LEU A 114 0.12 24.27 5.57
N ILE A 115 -0.48 23.36 6.35
CA ILE A 115 -1.24 23.73 7.55
C ILE A 115 -0.63 23.21 8.86
N ASP A 116 0.24 22.18 8.82
CA ASP A 116 0.88 21.64 10.01
C ASP A 116 2.10 22.48 10.41
N ASP A 117 2.31 22.68 11.71
CA ASP A 117 3.44 23.46 12.23
C ASP A 117 4.81 22.88 11.84
N ASN A 118 4.88 21.57 11.58
CA ASN A 118 6.08 20.88 11.09
C ASN A 118 6.14 20.80 9.56
N GLY A 119 5.17 21.39 8.87
CA GLY A 119 5.09 21.37 7.41
C GLY A 119 6.15 22.26 6.75
N GLY A 120 6.63 21.85 5.58
CA GLY A 120 7.65 22.57 4.80
C GLY A 120 7.08 23.67 3.89
N GLY A 121 5.80 24.01 4.02
CA GLY A 121 5.11 25.02 3.18
C GLY A 121 4.77 24.52 1.77
N ILE A 122 4.35 25.46 0.91
CA ILE A 122 3.80 25.14 -0.43
C ILE A 122 4.79 24.39 -1.31
N VAL A 123 6.07 24.75 -1.29
CA VAL A 123 7.08 24.11 -2.15
C VAL A 123 7.28 22.66 -1.75
N ALA A 124 7.45 22.37 -0.45
CA ALA A 124 7.58 21.01 0.05
C ALA A 124 6.32 20.18 -0.24
N GLY A 125 5.14 20.78 -0.03
CA GLY A 125 3.85 20.15 -0.33
C GLY A 125 3.71 19.76 -1.82
N LEU A 126 4.08 20.65 -2.73
CA LEU A 126 4.03 20.37 -4.17
C LEU A 126 5.03 19.28 -4.58
N ILE A 127 6.23 19.29 -4.03
CA ILE A 127 7.23 18.24 -4.28
C ILE A 127 6.74 16.89 -3.77
N ALA A 128 6.29 16.83 -2.51
CA ALA A 128 5.75 15.60 -1.94
C ALA A 128 4.52 15.11 -2.72
N GLY A 129 3.57 16.01 -3.03
CA GLY A 129 2.40 15.69 -3.84
C GLY A 129 2.78 15.14 -5.22
N ALA A 130 3.76 15.73 -5.90
CA ALA A 130 4.24 15.24 -7.19
C ALA A 130 4.83 13.82 -7.10
N ILE A 131 5.60 13.53 -6.05
CA ILE A 131 6.17 12.19 -5.82
C ILE A 131 5.05 11.15 -5.67
N PHE A 132 4.05 11.43 -4.84
CA PHE A 132 2.92 10.50 -4.61
C PHE A 132 1.93 10.47 -5.80
N ALA A 133 1.90 11.48 -6.65
CA ALA A 133 1.11 11.47 -7.89
C ALA A 133 1.62 10.43 -8.91
N VAL A 134 2.90 10.07 -8.88
CA VAL A 134 3.45 9.04 -9.78
C VAL A 134 2.74 7.70 -9.62
N PRO A 135 2.71 7.06 -8.43
CA PRO A 135 1.97 5.81 -8.27
C PRO A 135 0.45 5.98 -8.49
N MET A 136 -0.15 7.12 -8.16
CA MET A 136 -1.56 7.41 -8.44
C MET A 136 -1.86 7.29 -9.94
N VAL A 137 -1.09 7.99 -10.77
CA VAL A 137 -1.26 7.97 -12.23
C VAL A 137 -0.94 6.60 -12.81
N ALA A 138 0.14 5.96 -12.35
CA ALA A 138 0.52 4.61 -12.79
C ALA A 138 -0.59 3.59 -12.51
N LEU A 139 -1.22 3.64 -11.33
CA LEU A 139 -2.35 2.78 -10.97
C LEU A 139 -3.59 3.07 -11.81
N TRP A 140 -3.88 4.35 -12.08
CA TRP A 140 -4.99 4.74 -12.94
C TRP A 140 -4.84 4.19 -14.36
N LEU A 141 -3.66 4.31 -14.94
CA LEU A 141 -3.34 3.82 -16.28
C LEU A 141 -3.27 2.29 -16.35
N ALA A 142 -3.07 1.61 -15.22
CA ALA A 142 -2.97 0.14 -15.14
C ALA A 142 -4.33 -0.60 -15.14
N LYS A 143 -5.45 0.05 -15.49
CA LYS A 143 -6.80 -0.55 -15.52
C LYS A 143 -6.85 -1.93 -16.15
N ALA A 144 -6.23 -2.09 -17.32
CA ALA A 144 -6.24 -3.34 -18.06
C ALA A 144 -5.61 -4.51 -17.27
N ARG A 145 -4.62 -4.23 -16.42
CA ARG A 145 -3.94 -5.25 -15.60
C ARG A 145 -4.86 -5.89 -14.56
N PHE A 146 -5.79 -5.11 -14.00
CA PHE A 146 -6.76 -5.59 -13.01
C PHE A 146 -7.96 -6.29 -13.64
N ASN A 147 -8.19 -6.14 -14.94
CA ASN A 147 -9.33 -6.75 -15.63
C ASN A 147 -9.01 -8.14 -16.20
N THR A 148 -7.74 -8.51 -16.36
CA THR A 148 -7.29 -9.76 -17.00
C THR A 148 -7.64 -11.01 -16.16
N SER A 149 -7.92 -10.85 -14.85
CA SER A 149 -8.27 -11.98 -13.97
C SER A 149 -9.69 -12.55 -14.18
N LYS A 150 -10.50 -11.96 -15.06
CA LYS A 150 -11.86 -12.45 -15.36
C LYS A 150 -11.93 -13.55 -16.44
N THR A 151 -10.81 -13.86 -17.09
CA THR A 151 -10.82 -14.73 -18.29
C THR A 151 -10.31 -16.17 -18.03
N THR A 152 -10.04 -16.53 -16.78
CA THR A 152 -9.56 -17.87 -16.41
C THR A 152 -10.52 -18.53 -15.40
N HIS A 153 -11.75 -18.80 -15.85
CA HIS A 153 -12.67 -19.76 -15.21
C HIS A 153 -13.37 -20.55 -16.31
#